data_36c31e16b3efe689b5abe56f76f230f8
#
_entry.id   36c31e16b3efe689b5abe56f76f230f8
#
_cell.length_a   1.000
_cell.length_b   1.000
_cell.length_c   1.000
_cell.angle_alpha   90.00
_cell.angle_beta   90.00
_cell.angle_gamma   90.00
#
_symmetry.space_group_name_H-M   'P 1'
#
loop_
_entity.id
_entity.type
_entity.pdbx_description
1 polymer ?
#
loop_
_entity_poly.entity_id
_entity_poly.type
_entity_poly.pdbx_seq_one_letter_code
_entity_poly.pdbx_strand_id
1 'polypeptide(L)'
;HRLGSKNWIANLFQLEKLKPYADNGEVLAAFCENKKENKRRLARWMEGQGLHYDPARMLDVQIKRLHEYKRQLLHCLGILALAFQIERGEITEFAPTTFLFAAKAAPGYARAKAIIKLIHAVGDYVARSPKAAPLLQVLFVPDYSVTAAERIIPAADVHRRYRGFRHRKYEVDAERRSDFGHL
;
A
#
# COMPACT_ATOMS: atom_id res chain seq x y z
N HIS A 1 -19.27 8.38 -15.28
CA HIS A 1 -20.36 9.14 -15.94
C HIS A 1 -20.62 10.52 -15.31
N ARG A 2 -20.35 10.75 -14.00
CA ARG A 2 -20.64 12.04 -13.33
C ARG A 2 -19.77 13.22 -13.80
N LEU A 3 -18.60 12.97 -14.39
CA LEU A 3 -17.75 14.01 -14.99
C LEU A 3 -18.17 14.40 -16.42
N GLY A 4 -19.12 13.69 -17.02
CA GLY A 4 -19.67 13.97 -18.37
C GLY A 4 -18.70 13.71 -19.52
N SER A 5 -17.40 13.58 -19.26
CA SER A 5 -16.37 13.34 -20.28
C SER A 5 -15.16 12.59 -19.70
N LYS A 6 -14.28 12.10 -20.59
CA LYS A 6 -12.99 11.48 -20.21
C LYS A 6 -11.83 12.49 -20.21
N ASN A 7 -12.09 13.78 -20.35
CA ASN A 7 -11.05 14.81 -20.42
C ASN A 7 -10.21 14.91 -19.14
N TRP A 8 -10.70 14.39 -18.01
CA TRP A 8 -9.97 14.30 -16.76
C TRP A 8 -8.68 13.44 -16.88
N ILE A 9 -8.61 12.53 -17.87
CA ILE A 9 -7.39 11.71 -18.11
C ILE A 9 -6.22 12.61 -18.53
N ALA A 10 -6.47 13.59 -19.38
CA ALA A 10 -5.48 14.58 -19.81
C ALA A 10 -5.36 15.78 -18.84
N ASN A 11 -6.43 16.10 -18.12
CA ASN A 11 -6.48 17.23 -17.21
C ASN A 11 -7.09 16.82 -15.86
N LEU A 12 -6.24 16.50 -14.91
CA LEU A 12 -6.61 16.01 -13.57
C LEU A 12 -7.39 17.04 -12.73
N PHE A 13 -7.27 18.35 -13.01
CA PHE A 13 -8.08 19.37 -12.35
C PHE A 13 -9.60 19.17 -12.54
N GLN A 14 -10.00 18.46 -13.60
CA GLN A 14 -11.41 18.07 -13.78
C GLN A 14 -11.96 17.18 -12.65
N LEU A 15 -11.09 16.49 -11.91
CA LEU A 15 -11.48 15.68 -10.76
C LEU A 15 -12.02 16.52 -9.60
N GLU A 16 -11.70 17.81 -9.52
CA GLU A 16 -12.28 18.73 -8.53
C GLU A 16 -13.82 18.79 -8.60
N LYS A 17 -14.38 18.53 -9.77
CA LYS A 17 -15.84 18.42 -9.96
C LYS A 17 -16.49 17.28 -9.18
N LEU A 18 -15.69 16.38 -8.62
CA LEU A 18 -16.17 15.30 -7.74
C LEU A 18 -16.32 15.74 -6.28
N LYS A 19 -15.70 16.85 -5.86
CA LYS A 19 -15.78 17.35 -4.48
C LYS A 19 -17.22 17.47 -3.94
N PRO A 20 -18.20 18.01 -4.70
CA PRO A 20 -19.59 18.11 -4.22
C PRO A 20 -20.27 16.75 -3.95
N TYR A 21 -19.68 15.66 -4.40
CA TYR A 21 -20.21 14.30 -4.21
C TYR A 21 -19.51 13.54 -3.08
N ALA A 22 -18.63 14.19 -2.30
CA ALA A 22 -17.86 13.53 -1.24
C ALA A 22 -18.76 12.86 -0.19
N ASP A 23 -19.90 13.49 0.13
CA ASP A 23 -20.87 12.98 1.11
C ASP A 23 -22.07 12.27 0.45
N ASN A 24 -22.04 12.05 -0.86
CA ASN A 24 -23.13 11.39 -1.55
C ASN A 24 -23.08 9.87 -1.36
N GLY A 25 -24.05 9.28 -0.66
CA GLY A 25 -24.07 7.87 -0.30
C GLY A 25 -23.98 6.90 -1.50
N GLU A 26 -24.62 7.22 -2.64
CA GLU A 26 -24.53 6.38 -3.84
C GLU A 26 -23.12 6.40 -4.45
N VAL A 27 -22.46 7.56 -4.43
CA VAL A 27 -21.11 7.71 -4.96
C VAL A 27 -20.11 6.97 -4.06
N LEU A 28 -20.26 7.09 -2.74
CA LEU A 28 -19.45 6.38 -1.76
C LEU A 28 -19.63 4.86 -1.89
N ALA A 29 -20.87 4.38 -2.00
CA ALA A 29 -21.16 2.96 -2.21
C ALA A 29 -20.51 2.43 -3.50
N ALA A 30 -20.64 3.16 -4.61
CA ALA A 30 -20.03 2.79 -5.88
C ALA A 30 -18.50 2.80 -5.81
N PHE A 31 -17.90 3.76 -5.09
CA PHE A 31 -16.46 3.81 -4.85
C PHE A 31 -15.98 2.62 -4.02
N CYS A 32 -16.69 2.29 -2.93
CA CYS A 32 -16.37 1.14 -2.09
C CYS A 32 -16.45 -0.18 -2.87
N GLU A 33 -17.48 -0.37 -3.70
CA GLU A 33 -17.59 -1.59 -4.50
C GLU A 33 -16.49 -1.69 -5.56
N ASN A 34 -16.14 -0.58 -6.22
CA ASN A 34 -15.01 -0.55 -7.13
C ASN A 34 -13.68 -0.89 -6.42
N LYS A 35 -13.48 -0.39 -5.19
CA LYS A 35 -12.31 -0.72 -4.37
C LYS A 35 -12.28 -2.21 -4.03
N LYS A 36 -13.40 -2.79 -3.60
CA LYS A 36 -13.53 -4.23 -3.32
C LYS A 36 -13.21 -5.07 -4.55
N GLU A 37 -13.73 -4.71 -5.73
CA GLU A 37 -13.43 -5.45 -6.95
C GLU A 37 -11.96 -5.36 -7.34
N ASN A 38 -11.32 -4.19 -7.19
CA ASN A 38 -9.88 -4.07 -7.42
C ASN A 38 -9.06 -4.97 -6.45
N LYS A 39 -9.48 -5.09 -5.19
CA LYS A 39 -8.86 -6.01 -4.23
C LYS A 39 -9.05 -7.48 -4.63
N ARG A 40 -10.25 -7.89 -5.08
CA ARG A 40 -10.50 -9.24 -5.59
C ARG A 40 -9.66 -9.56 -6.82
N ARG A 41 -9.53 -8.60 -7.75
CA ARG A 41 -8.67 -8.74 -8.95
C ARG A 41 -7.20 -8.88 -8.58
N LEU A 42 -6.74 -8.11 -7.59
CA LEU A 42 -5.39 -8.25 -7.05
C LEU A 42 -5.18 -9.63 -6.43
N ALA A 43 -6.12 -10.11 -5.60
CA ALA A 43 -6.04 -11.42 -4.96
C ALA A 43 -5.88 -12.54 -6.00
N ARG A 44 -6.72 -12.58 -7.04
CA ARG A 44 -6.62 -13.56 -8.14
C ARG A 44 -5.26 -13.51 -8.85
N TRP A 45 -4.73 -12.31 -9.07
CA TRP A 45 -3.42 -12.15 -9.69
C TRP A 45 -2.28 -12.63 -8.78
N MET A 46 -2.38 -12.37 -7.48
CA MET A 46 -1.38 -12.80 -6.49
C MET A 46 -1.38 -14.32 -6.30
N GLU A 47 -2.55 -14.97 -6.33
CA GLU A 47 -2.65 -16.42 -6.31
C GLU A 47 -1.89 -17.05 -7.48
N GLY A 48 -1.96 -16.47 -8.67
CA GLY A 48 -1.14 -16.90 -9.82
C GLY A 48 0.37 -16.71 -9.63
N GLN A 49 0.79 -15.94 -8.61
CA GLN A 49 2.19 -15.77 -8.19
C GLN A 49 2.56 -16.65 -6.99
N GLY A 50 1.64 -17.51 -6.52
CA GLY A 50 1.84 -18.30 -5.31
C GLY A 50 1.73 -17.51 -4.00
N LEU A 51 1.10 -16.32 -4.04
CA LEU A 51 0.92 -15.46 -2.89
C LEU A 51 -0.56 -15.40 -2.51
N HIS A 52 -0.88 -15.75 -1.27
CA HIS A 52 -2.24 -15.65 -0.76
C HIS A 52 -2.48 -14.28 -0.12
N TYR A 53 -3.48 -13.55 -0.62
CA TYR A 53 -3.93 -12.25 -0.10
C TYR A 53 -5.44 -12.28 0.14
N ASP A 54 -5.86 -11.96 1.37
CA ASP A 54 -7.26 -11.80 1.72
C ASP A 54 -7.75 -10.38 1.36
N PRO A 55 -8.65 -10.21 0.37
CA PRO A 55 -9.14 -8.91 -0.06
C PRO A 55 -10.02 -8.20 0.98
N ALA A 56 -10.44 -8.86 2.05
CA ALA A 56 -11.19 -8.24 3.15
C ALA A 56 -10.29 -7.40 4.07
N ARG A 57 -8.99 -7.71 4.12
CA ARG A 57 -8.02 -6.98 4.94
C ARG A 57 -7.74 -5.58 4.37
N MET A 58 -7.40 -4.64 5.24
CA MET A 58 -6.81 -3.37 4.80
C MET A 58 -5.49 -3.63 4.07
N LEU A 59 -5.25 -2.94 2.97
CA LEU A 59 -4.06 -3.12 2.15
C LEU A 59 -3.16 -1.88 2.22
N ASP A 60 -2.06 -2.00 2.97
CA ASP A 60 -1.00 -0.98 3.06
C ASP A 60 0.16 -1.38 2.14
N VAL A 61 0.47 -0.56 1.15
CA VAL A 61 1.46 -0.90 0.14
C VAL A 61 2.67 0.03 0.13
N GLN A 62 3.84 -0.56 -0.03
CA GLN A 62 5.07 0.16 -0.33
C GLN A 62 5.77 -0.45 -1.54
N ILE A 63 5.42 0.05 -2.73
CA ILE A 63 5.83 -0.51 -4.02
C ILE A 63 6.77 0.45 -4.75
N LYS A 64 8.08 0.17 -4.64
CA LYS A 64 9.15 0.93 -5.32
C LYS A 64 10.43 0.11 -5.38
N ARG A 65 11.28 0.38 -6.39
CA ARG A 65 12.66 -0.11 -6.38
C ARG A 65 13.29 0.15 -5.01
N LEU A 66 13.89 -0.88 -4.44
CA LEU A 66 14.45 -0.81 -3.09
C LEU A 66 15.63 0.16 -3.06
N HIS A 67 15.61 1.05 -2.08
CA HIS A 67 16.70 1.98 -1.82
C HIS A 67 16.57 2.55 -0.40
N GLU A 68 17.68 2.78 0.28
CA GLU A 68 17.74 3.21 1.68
C GLU A 68 16.92 4.48 1.96
N TYR A 69 17.01 5.50 1.09
CA TYR A 69 16.27 6.75 1.26
C TYR A 69 14.74 6.59 1.15
N LYS A 70 14.25 5.48 0.60
CA LYS A 70 12.81 5.19 0.51
C LYS A 70 12.23 4.56 1.78
N ARG A 71 13.09 4.31 2.76
CA ARG A 71 12.74 3.87 4.11
C ARG A 71 11.92 2.56 4.19
N GLN A 72 12.12 1.63 3.22
CA GLN A 72 11.48 0.31 3.31
C GLN A 72 11.94 -0.43 4.57
N LEU A 73 13.20 -0.29 4.95
CA LEU A 73 13.73 -0.84 6.21
C LEU A 73 12.97 -0.31 7.43
N LEU A 74 12.78 1.01 7.52
CA LEU A 74 12.05 1.63 8.63
C LEU A 74 10.62 1.14 8.70
N HIS A 75 9.94 1.00 7.56
CA HIS A 75 8.59 0.47 7.51
C HIS A 75 8.55 -1.00 7.98
N CYS A 76 9.47 -1.83 7.51
CA CYS A 76 9.58 -3.23 7.93
C CYS A 76 9.83 -3.35 9.45
N LEU A 77 10.72 -2.53 10.02
CA LEU A 77 10.96 -2.48 11.47
C LEU A 77 9.73 -1.99 12.24
N GLY A 78 8.98 -1.04 11.69
CA GLY A 78 7.70 -0.58 12.28
C GLY A 78 6.66 -1.70 12.35
N ILE A 79 6.57 -2.54 11.30
CA ILE A 79 5.67 -3.70 11.29
C ILE A 79 6.11 -4.73 12.35
N LEU A 80 7.42 -4.98 12.48
CA LEU A 80 7.95 -5.88 13.50
C LEU A 80 7.67 -5.37 14.91
N ALA A 81 7.84 -4.06 15.16
CA ALA A 81 7.51 -3.43 16.44
C ALA A 81 6.01 -3.56 16.77
N LEU A 82 5.14 -3.35 15.77
CA LEU A 82 3.69 -3.55 15.90
C LEU A 82 3.35 -5.00 16.27
N ALA A 83 4.00 -5.98 15.61
CA ALA A 83 3.81 -7.39 15.93
C ALA A 83 4.20 -7.70 17.38
N PHE A 84 5.31 -7.16 17.88
CA PHE A 84 5.72 -7.31 19.28
C PHE A 84 4.72 -6.67 20.26
N GLN A 85 4.16 -5.51 19.94
CA GLN A 85 3.17 -4.86 20.79
C GLN A 85 1.87 -5.68 20.88
N ILE A 86 1.44 -6.29 19.76
CA ILE A 86 0.30 -7.22 19.73
C ILE A 86 0.59 -8.47 20.58
N GLU A 87 1.78 -9.05 20.43
CA GLU A 87 2.16 -10.24 21.22
C GLU A 87 2.19 -9.99 22.73
N ARG A 88 2.66 -8.81 23.13
CA ARG A 88 2.65 -8.40 24.55
C ARG A 88 1.28 -7.98 25.05
N GLY A 89 0.27 -7.89 24.18
CA GLY A 89 -1.08 -7.45 24.53
C GLY A 89 -1.19 -5.94 24.79
N GLU A 90 -0.21 -5.16 24.35
CA GLU A 90 -0.25 -3.69 24.39
C GLU A 90 -1.23 -3.12 23.36
N ILE A 91 -1.43 -3.86 22.25
CA ILE A 91 -2.42 -3.58 21.22
C ILE A 91 -3.33 -4.78 21.11
N THR A 92 -4.60 -4.62 21.51
CA THR A 92 -5.62 -5.67 21.49
C THR A 92 -6.61 -5.50 20.34
N GLU A 93 -6.78 -4.27 19.84
CA GLU A 93 -7.65 -3.94 18.72
C GLU A 93 -6.83 -3.35 17.57
N PHE A 94 -6.83 -4.01 16.45
CA PHE A 94 -6.18 -3.56 15.23
C PHE A 94 -6.94 -4.10 14.02
N ALA A 95 -7.21 -3.24 13.05
CA ALA A 95 -7.87 -3.65 11.82
C ALA A 95 -6.98 -4.64 11.05
N PRO A 96 -7.48 -5.84 10.68
CA PRO A 96 -6.69 -6.80 9.93
C PRO A 96 -6.06 -6.17 8.70
N THR A 97 -4.73 -6.16 8.64
CA THR A 97 -3.96 -5.42 7.64
C THR A 97 -2.94 -6.32 6.94
N THR A 98 -2.90 -6.24 5.62
CA THR A 98 -1.83 -6.80 4.79
C THR A 98 -0.86 -5.70 4.40
N PHE A 99 0.39 -5.83 4.81
CA PHE A 99 1.51 -4.99 4.38
C PHE A 99 2.15 -5.61 3.14
N LEU A 100 2.00 -4.94 2.01
CA LEU A 100 2.50 -5.43 0.73
C LEU A 100 3.71 -4.63 0.28
N PHE A 101 4.85 -5.30 0.18
CA PHE A 101 6.04 -4.76 -0.45
C PHE A 101 6.16 -5.30 -1.87
N ALA A 102 6.52 -4.43 -2.82
CA ALA A 102 6.93 -4.85 -4.15
C ALA A 102 8.16 -4.05 -4.58
N ALA A 103 9.24 -4.76 -4.87
CA ALA A 103 10.52 -4.10 -5.15
C ALA A 103 11.40 -4.91 -6.10
N LYS A 104 12.43 -4.23 -6.61
CA LYS A 104 13.59 -4.81 -7.28
C LYS A 104 14.84 -4.25 -6.61
N ALA A 105 15.87 -5.08 -6.47
CA ALA A 105 17.22 -4.69 -6.07
C ALA A 105 18.18 -4.83 -7.24
N ALA A 106 19.13 -3.91 -7.37
CA ALA A 106 20.23 -4.08 -8.32
C ALA A 106 21.10 -5.30 -7.92
N PRO A 107 21.67 -6.04 -8.87
CA PRO A 107 22.42 -7.27 -8.59
C PRO A 107 23.56 -7.09 -7.57
N GLY A 108 24.29 -5.99 -7.63
CA GLY A 108 25.39 -5.66 -6.70
C GLY A 108 24.98 -4.98 -5.40
N TYR A 109 23.68 -4.67 -5.20
CA TYR A 109 23.24 -3.91 -4.02
C TYR A 109 22.93 -4.84 -2.85
N ALA A 110 23.97 -5.29 -2.16
CA ALA A 110 23.88 -6.25 -1.05
C ALA A 110 22.91 -5.80 0.06
N ARG A 111 22.94 -4.51 0.44
CA ARG A 111 22.06 -3.96 1.48
C ARG A 111 20.59 -4.03 1.09
N ALA A 112 20.24 -3.77 -0.17
CA ALA A 112 18.88 -3.91 -0.68
C ALA A 112 18.39 -5.37 -0.60
N LYS A 113 19.27 -6.32 -0.96
CA LYS A 113 18.96 -7.75 -0.85
C LYS A 113 18.76 -8.17 0.61
N ALA A 114 19.56 -7.65 1.55
CA ALA A 114 19.38 -7.88 2.98
C ALA A 114 18.03 -7.36 3.50
N ILE A 115 17.58 -6.19 3.02
CA ILE A 115 16.26 -5.64 3.38
C ILE A 115 15.13 -6.53 2.83
N ILE A 116 15.24 -7.05 1.60
CA ILE A 116 14.25 -7.99 1.06
C ILE A 116 14.20 -9.26 1.93
N LYS A 117 15.36 -9.81 2.29
CA LYS A 117 15.45 -10.97 3.19
C LYS A 117 14.79 -10.68 4.55
N LEU A 118 15.01 -9.50 5.11
CA LEU A 118 14.38 -9.09 6.37
C LEU A 118 12.85 -9.00 6.23
N ILE A 119 12.32 -8.46 5.13
CA ILE A 119 10.86 -8.39 4.89
C ILE A 119 10.26 -9.81 4.90
N HIS A 120 10.90 -10.77 4.24
CA HIS A 120 10.46 -12.17 4.28
C HIS A 120 10.53 -12.75 5.69
N ALA A 121 11.63 -12.52 6.42
CA ALA A 121 11.78 -13.01 7.79
C ALA A 121 10.73 -12.43 8.75
N VAL A 122 10.39 -11.15 8.60
CA VAL A 122 9.29 -10.52 9.35
C VAL A 122 7.93 -11.13 8.95
N GLY A 123 7.71 -11.41 7.67
CA GLY A 123 6.51 -12.10 7.21
C GLY A 123 6.36 -13.49 7.84
N ASP A 124 7.43 -14.27 7.84
CA ASP A 124 7.46 -15.60 8.48
C ASP A 124 7.26 -15.53 10.00
N TYR A 125 7.82 -14.51 10.65
CA TYR A 125 7.64 -14.28 12.08
C TYR A 125 6.17 -13.98 12.40
N VAL A 126 5.56 -13.03 11.69
CA VAL A 126 4.15 -12.65 11.84
C VAL A 126 3.24 -13.84 11.59
N ALA A 127 3.47 -14.61 10.52
CA ALA A 127 2.65 -15.77 10.17
C ALA A 127 2.66 -16.89 11.24
N ARG A 128 3.75 -17.01 12.01
CA ARG A 128 3.88 -17.99 13.09
C ARG A 128 3.34 -17.50 14.45
N SER A 129 3.07 -16.22 14.60
CA SER A 129 2.55 -15.65 15.85
C SER A 129 1.03 -15.89 15.97
N PRO A 130 0.54 -16.62 16.98
CA PRO A 130 -0.90 -16.85 17.16
C PRO A 130 -1.71 -15.58 17.36
N LYS A 131 -1.10 -14.54 17.94
CA LYS A 131 -1.76 -13.27 18.21
C LYS A 131 -1.64 -12.29 17.02
N ALA A 132 -0.49 -12.25 16.37
CA ALA A 132 -0.25 -11.30 15.29
C ALA A 132 -0.82 -11.77 13.93
N ALA A 133 -0.77 -13.06 13.61
CA ALA A 133 -1.23 -13.59 12.31
C ALA A 133 -2.69 -13.25 11.96
N PRO A 134 -3.65 -13.26 12.89
CA PRO A 134 -5.02 -12.84 12.60
C PRO A 134 -5.13 -11.36 12.21
N LEU A 135 -4.24 -10.51 12.74
CA LEU A 135 -4.29 -9.06 12.56
C LEU A 135 -3.33 -8.56 11.48
N LEU A 136 -2.17 -9.19 11.32
CA LEU A 136 -1.12 -8.74 10.40
C LEU A 136 -0.79 -9.81 9.38
N GLN A 137 -0.47 -9.38 8.17
CA GLN A 137 0.13 -10.19 7.12
C GLN A 137 1.21 -9.35 6.43
N VAL A 138 2.35 -9.95 6.12
CA VAL A 138 3.43 -9.27 5.37
C VAL A 138 3.73 -10.07 4.12
N LEU A 139 3.59 -9.44 2.97
CA LEU A 139 3.80 -10.06 1.67
C LEU A 139 4.84 -9.29 0.85
N PHE A 140 5.62 -10.02 0.08
CA PHE A 140 6.57 -9.44 -0.86
C PHE A 140 6.29 -9.94 -2.28
N VAL A 141 5.99 -9.01 -3.18
CA VAL A 141 5.83 -9.29 -4.62
C VAL A 141 7.18 -9.06 -5.31
N PRO A 142 7.80 -10.10 -5.85
CA PRO A 142 9.05 -9.97 -6.61
C PRO A 142 8.82 -9.23 -7.92
N ASP A 143 9.90 -8.84 -8.55
CA ASP A 143 9.91 -8.30 -9.92
C ASP A 143 8.94 -7.14 -10.17
N TYR A 144 8.88 -6.19 -9.23
CA TYR A 144 8.05 -5.00 -9.37
C TYR A 144 8.16 -4.37 -10.77
N SER A 145 7.03 -4.27 -11.44
CA SER A 145 6.88 -3.79 -12.80
C SER A 145 5.70 -2.82 -12.91
N VAL A 146 5.54 -2.18 -14.07
CA VAL A 146 4.37 -1.34 -14.38
C VAL A 146 3.09 -2.17 -14.27
N THR A 147 3.10 -3.39 -14.82
CA THR A 147 1.95 -4.32 -14.76
C THR A 147 1.55 -4.66 -13.33
N ALA A 148 2.53 -4.88 -12.44
CA ALA A 148 2.26 -5.08 -11.01
C ALA A 148 1.67 -3.81 -10.37
N ALA A 149 2.23 -2.63 -10.69
CA ALA A 149 1.73 -1.35 -10.18
C ALA A 149 0.28 -1.07 -10.58
N GLU A 150 -0.09 -1.32 -11.83
CA GLU A 150 -1.46 -1.13 -12.36
C GLU A 150 -2.51 -2.00 -11.63
N ARG A 151 -2.09 -3.10 -11.00
CA ARG A 151 -2.95 -3.98 -10.21
C ARG A 151 -2.97 -3.62 -8.74
N ILE A 152 -1.79 -3.30 -8.16
CA ILE A 152 -1.63 -3.05 -6.73
C ILE A 152 -2.17 -1.67 -6.35
N ILE A 153 -1.86 -0.61 -7.11
CA ILE A 153 -2.22 0.78 -6.76
C ILE A 153 -3.74 0.97 -6.63
N PRO A 154 -4.60 0.50 -7.56
CA PRO A 154 -6.04 0.67 -7.42
C PRO A 154 -6.64 -0.10 -6.23
N ALA A 155 -6.02 -1.20 -5.82
CA ALA A 155 -6.46 -2.03 -4.70
C ALA A 155 -6.02 -1.48 -3.35
N ALA A 156 -4.93 -0.69 -3.29
CA ALA A 156 -4.36 -0.20 -2.06
C ALA A 156 -5.30 0.75 -1.29
N ASP A 157 -5.41 0.56 0.02
CA ASP A 157 -6.07 1.51 0.92
C ASP A 157 -5.07 2.57 1.38
N VAL A 158 -3.83 2.17 1.65
CA VAL A 158 -2.72 3.06 2.00
C VAL A 158 -1.56 2.83 1.03
N HIS A 159 -1.02 3.90 0.45
CA HIS A 159 0.16 3.83 -0.41
C HIS A 159 1.29 4.68 0.16
N ARG A 160 2.31 4.03 0.70
CA ARG A 160 3.45 4.72 1.34
C ARG A 160 4.45 5.23 0.32
N ARG A 161 4.53 6.55 0.21
CA ARG A 161 5.52 7.25 -0.61
C ARG A 161 6.44 8.05 0.29
N TYR A 162 7.60 7.50 0.65
CA TYR A 162 8.63 8.33 1.26
C TYR A 162 9.40 9.07 0.17
N ARG A 163 9.32 10.38 0.17
CA ARG A 163 10.19 11.23 -0.64
C ARG A 163 11.52 11.40 0.10
N GLY A 164 12.64 11.12 -0.57
CA GLY A 164 13.95 11.46 -0.04
C GLY A 164 14.10 13.00 0.09
N PHE A 165 14.94 13.43 0.99
CA PHE A 165 15.17 14.82 1.43
C PHE A 165 15.69 15.79 0.34
N ARG A 166 15.62 15.48 -0.92
CA ARG A 166 16.07 16.36 -2.00
C ARG A 166 14.88 16.94 -2.76
N HIS A 167 14.73 18.24 -2.57
CA HIS A 167 14.09 19.31 -3.31
C HIS A 167 12.94 20.02 -2.58
N ARG A 168 13.24 21.15 -1.96
CA ARG A 168 12.29 22.21 -1.56
C ARG A 168 11.30 22.63 -2.68
N LYS A 169 11.58 22.28 -3.93
CA LYS A 169 10.71 22.62 -5.07
C LYS A 169 9.37 21.88 -5.08
N TYR A 170 9.20 20.84 -4.25
CA TYR A 170 7.97 20.03 -4.19
C TYR A 170 7.18 20.17 -2.88
N GLU A 171 7.66 20.99 -1.92
CA GLU A 171 6.92 21.28 -0.68
C GLU A 171 5.64 22.07 -0.96
N VAL A 172 5.67 22.98 -1.93
CA VAL A 172 4.50 23.76 -2.36
C VAL A 172 3.39 22.88 -2.96
N ASP A 173 3.77 21.77 -3.63
CA ASP A 173 2.81 20.79 -4.15
C ASP A 173 2.31 19.81 -3.07
N ALA A 174 3.04 19.63 -1.97
CA ALA A 174 2.65 18.77 -0.87
C ALA A 174 1.58 19.44 0.01
N GLU A 175 1.69 20.73 0.27
CA GLU A 175 0.66 21.51 0.98
C GLU A 175 -0.65 21.55 0.19
N ARG A 176 -0.58 21.71 -1.14
CA ARG A 176 -1.77 21.62 -1.99
C ARG A 176 -2.36 20.20 -2.09
N ARG A 177 -1.59 19.16 -1.74
CA ARG A 177 -2.05 17.76 -1.76
C ARG A 177 -2.46 17.24 -0.39
N SER A 178 -2.07 17.90 0.71
CA SER A 178 -2.58 17.59 2.05
C SER A 178 -4.08 17.90 2.17
N ASP A 179 -4.58 18.87 1.39
CA ASP A 179 -6.02 19.14 1.28
C ASP A 179 -6.81 18.01 0.58
N PHE A 180 -6.11 17.05 -0.06
CA PHE A 180 -6.69 15.83 -0.65
C PHE A 180 -6.42 14.55 0.15
N GLY A 181 -5.71 14.63 1.26
CA GLY A 181 -5.30 13.50 2.10
C GLY A 181 -6.27 13.15 3.22
N HIS A 182 -7.39 13.83 3.32
CA HIS A 182 -8.46 13.59 4.30
C HIS A 182 -9.80 13.22 3.65
N LEU A 183 -9.74 12.50 2.52
CA LEU A 183 -10.92 11.85 1.92
C LEU A 183 -10.68 10.36 1.77
#